data_a15b7b915e487affe1f85e891887c5b1
#
_entry.id   a15b7b915e487affe1f85e891887c5b1
#
_cell.length_a   1.000
_cell.length_b   1.000
_cell.length_c   1.000
_cell.angle_alpha   90.00
_cell.angle_beta   90.00
_cell.angle_gamma   90.00
#
_symmetry.space_group_name_H-M   'P 1'
#
loop_
_entity.id
_entity.type
_entity.pdbx_description
1 polymer ?
#
loop_
_entity_poly.entity_id
_entity_poly.type
_entity_poly.pdbx_seq_one_letter_code
_entity_poly.pdbx_strand_id
1 'polypeptide(L)'
;GDPIYATGDGVVESTIYSRARTGYGTQVVINHGFGYKTRYAHLNKIHVQRGDSIKRGQFIADMGNTGVSTSPHLHYEVRYRNTPVNPVHYFDKDMSEERYQEIMKQIESSRN
;
A
#
# COMPACT_ATOMS: atom_id res chain seq x y z
N GLY A 1 -15.19 7.19 -5.40
CA GLY A 1 -14.72 5.84 -5.33
C GLY A 1 -14.74 5.24 -3.95
N ASP A 2 -14.60 3.94 -3.89
CA ASP A 2 -14.58 3.22 -2.64
C ASP A 2 -13.33 3.60 -1.83
N PRO A 3 -13.42 3.61 -0.50
CA PRO A 3 -12.28 3.96 0.34
C PRO A 3 -11.23 2.86 0.31
N ILE A 4 -9.97 3.28 0.35
CA ILE A 4 -8.80 2.41 0.43
C ILE A 4 -8.17 2.60 1.80
N TYR A 5 -7.89 1.49 2.47
CA TYR A 5 -7.29 1.47 3.80
C TYR A 5 -5.90 0.86 3.76
N ALA A 6 -4.99 1.39 4.58
CA ALA A 6 -3.64 0.85 4.68
C ALA A 6 -3.66 -0.58 5.22
N THR A 7 -2.85 -1.45 4.65
CA THR A 7 -2.79 -2.87 5.03
C THR A 7 -1.77 -3.16 6.13
N GLY A 8 -1.00 -2.17 6.53
CA GLY A 8 -0.03 -2.29 7.61
C GLY A 8 0.43 -0.94 8.10
N ASP A 9 1.03 -0.94 9.29
CA ASP A 9 1.64 0.25 9.88
C ASP A 9 2.87 0.66 9.07
N GLY A 10 3.10 1.96 8.95
CA GLY A 10 4.27 2.46 8.26
C GLY A 10 4.28 3.96 8.12
N VAL A 11 5.07 4.44 7.17
CA VAL A 11 5.20 5.86 6.85
C VAL A 11 4.97 6.04 5.35
N VAL A 12 4.22 7.06 4.98
CA VAL A 12 4.00 7.39 3.57
C VAL A 12 5.33 7.80 2.95
N GLU A 13 5.82 7.00 2.02
CA GLU A 13 7.09 7.26 1.34
C GLU A 13 6.90 8.20 0.16
N SER A 14 5.82 8.04 -0.60
CA SER A 14 5.52 8.90 -1.74
C SER A 14 4.02 8.97 -2.03
N THR A 15 3.62 10.13 -2.55
CA THR A 15 2.28 10.36 -3.08
C THR A 15 2.47 10.99 -4.45
N ILE A 16 1.92 10.37 -5.49
CA ILE A 16 2.08 10.82 -6.87
C ILE A 16 0.70 10.99 -7.49
N TYR A 17 0.40 12.18 -7.96
CA TYR A 17 -0.80 12.47 -8.73
C TYR A 17 -0.44 12.45 -10.21
N SER A 18 -1.19 11.69 -11.01
CA SER A 18 -0.96 11.61 -12.43
C SER A 18 -2.26 11.42 -13.19
N ARG A 19 -2.44 12.17 -14.26
CA ARG A 19 -3.55 11.99 -15.19
C ARG A 19 -3.12 11.25 -16.45
N ALA A 20 -1.89 10.76 -16.48
CA ALA A 20 -1.41 9.98 -17.60
C ALA A 20 -2.23 8.70 -17.77
N ARG A 21 -2.41 8.27 -19.00
CA ARG A 21 -3.14 7.04 -19.33
C ARG A 21 -2.21 5.82 -19.36
N THR A 22 -1.02 5.94 -18.77
CA THR A 22 -0.02 4.89 -18.72
C THR A 22 0.51 4.76 -17.29
N GLY A 23 1.07 3.60 -16.97
CA GLY A 23 1.67 3.35 -15.67
C GLY A 23 0.64 3.23 -14.54
N TYR A 24 1.05 3.57 -13.34
CA TYR A 24 0.26 3.41 -12.12
C TYR A 24 -0.77 4.52 -11.91
N GLY A 25 -0.67 5.62 -12.63
CA GLY A 25 -1.53 6.78 -12.40
C GLY A 25 -1.27 7.41 -11.04
N THR A 26 -2.34 7.82 -10.38
CA THR A 26 -2.26 8.38 -9.03
C THR A 26 -2.01 7.25 -8.04
N GLN A 27 -0.99 7.40 -7.17
CA GLN A 27 -0.56 6.31 -6.31
C GLN A 27 -0.01 6.79 -4.98
N VAL A 28 -0.08 5.90 -3.98
CA VAL A 28 0.55 6.04 -2.67
C VAL A 28 1.44 4.84 -2.44
N VAL A 29 2.65 5.09 -1.91
CA VAL A 29 3.55 4.02 -1.45
C VAL A 29 3.78 4.21 0.04
N ILE A 30 3.56 3.14 0.81
CA ILE A 30 3.81 3.10 2.25
C ILE A 30 5.01 2.22 2.51
N ASN A 31 5.96 2.75 3.28
CA ASN A 31 7.15 2.02 3.72
C ASN A 31 6.86 1.46 5.12
N HIS A 32 6.84 0.14 5.23
CA HIS A 32 6.55 -0.55 6.49
C HIS A 32 7.81 -0.85 7.30
N GLY A 33 8.98 -0.49 6.76
CA GLY A 33 10.25 -0.83 7.35
C GLY A 33 10.70 -2.24 6.95
N PHE A 34 11.91 -2.61 7.40
CA PHE A 34 12.48 -3.94 7.18
C PHE A 34 12.53 -4.38 5.71
N GLY A 35 12.55 -3.42 4.78
CA GLY A 35 12.58 -3.69 3.34
C GLY A 35 11.22 -3.87 2.68
N TYR A 36 10.11 -3.77 3.41
CA TYR A 36 8.76 -3.97 2.88
C TYR A 36 8.06 -2.65 2.57
N LYS A 37 7.40 -2.63 1.41
CA LYS A 37 6.58 -1.50 0.96
C LYS A 37 5.28 -2.02 0.38
N THR A 38 4.22 -1.22 0.49
CA THR A 38 2.97 -1.47 -0.22
C THR A 38 2.67 -0.30 -1.14
N ARG A 39 2.14 -0.61 -2.32
CA ARG A 39 1.75 0.38 -3.33
C ARG A 39 0.28 0.25 -3.63
N TYR A 40 -0.40 1.39 -3.64
CA TYR A 40 -1.83 1.52 -3.95
C TYR A 40 -1.93 2.42 -5.17
N ALA A 41 -2.42 1.90 -6.29
CA ALA A 41 -2.37 2.62 -7.57
C ALA A 41 -3.74 2.73 -8.23
N HIS A 42 -3.80 3.49 -9.32
CA HIS A 42 -5.02 3.82 -10.05
C HIS A 42 -6.06 4.53 -9.18
N LEU A 43 -5.58 5.35 -8.25
CA LEU A 43 -6.40 6.05 -7.28
C LEU A 43 -7.09 7.26 -7.88
N ASN A 44 -8.18 7.70 -7.26
CA ASN A 44 -8.83 8.95 -7.61
C ASN A 44 -8.29 10.11 -6.77
N LYS A 45 -8.26 9.93 -5.45
CA LYS A 45 -7.82 10.99 -4.53
C LYS A 45 -7.00 10.40 -3.38
N ILE A 46 -5.92 11.10 -3.02
CA ILE A 46 -5.05 10.73 -1.91
C ILE A 46 -5.38 11.63 -0.71
N HIS A 47 -5.55 11.02 0.47
CA HIS A 47 -5.92 11.72 1.71
C HIS A 47 -4.79 11.80 2.72
N VAL A 48 -3.59 11.38 2.35
CA VAL A 48 -2.40 11.42 3.21
C VAL A 48 -1.27 12.15 2.49
N GLN A 49 -0.23 12.48 3.24
CA GLN A 49 0.93 13.19 2.70
C GLN A 49 2.20 12.40 2.97
N ARG A 50 3.20 12.61 2.13
CA ARG A 50 4.54 12.07 2.33
C ARG A 50 5.03 12.41 3.75
N GLY A 51 5.53 11.40 4.44
CA GLY A 51 6.03 11.55 5.81
C GLY A 51 5.00 11.24 6.90
N ASP A 52 3.71 11.10 6.54
CA ASP A 52 2.68 10.77 7.53
C ASP A 52 2.91 9.37 8.10
N SER A 53 2.76 9.24 9.42
CA SER A 53 2.68 7.95 10.08
C SER A 53 1.32 7.34 9.84
N ILE A 54 1.29 6.08 9.42
CA ILE A 54 0.08 5.38 9.04
C ILE A 54 -0.11 4.16 9.94
N LYS A 55 -1.34 3.91 10.33
CA LYS A 55 -1.73 2.69 11.04
C LYS A 55 -2.50 1.76 10.11
N ARG A 56 -2.34 0.46 10.32
CA ARG A 56 -3.14 -0.54 9.60
C ARG A 56 -4.63 -0.21 9.75
N GLY A 57 -5.36 -0.22 8.65
CA GLY A 57 -6.78 0.13 8.62
C GLY A 57 -7.07 1.61 8.51
N GLN A 58 -6.06 2.47 8.47
CA GLN A 58 -6.25 3.90 8.29
C GLN A 58 -6.72 4.21 6.87
N PHE A 59 -7.70 5.09 6.72
CA PHE A 59 -8.17 5.57 5.42
C PHE A 59 -7.09 6.42 4.76
N ILE A 60 -6.69 6.08 3.54
CA ILE A 60 -5.59 6.74 2.85
C ILE A 60 -5.95 7.31 1.49
N ALA A 61 -6.95 6.77 0.80
CA ALA A 61 -7.25 7.18 -0.57
C ALA A 61 -8.63 6.71 -1.01
N ASP A 62 -9.09 7.26 -2.14
CA ASP A 62 -10.28 6.78 -2.84
C ASP A 62 -9.86 6.03 -4.09
N MET A 63 -10.51 4.90 -4.35
CA MET A 63 -10.30 4.11 -5.55
C MET A 63 -10.75 4.89 -6.79
N GLY A 64 -10.01 4.71 -7.90
CA GLY A 64 -10.31 5.36 -9.15
C GLY A 64 -9.93 4.47 -10.34
N ASN A 65 -9.69 5.12 -11.48
CA ASN A 65 -9.24 4.43 -12.70
C ASN A 65 -8.15 5.22 -13.42
N THR A 66 -7.30 5.91 -12.68
CA THR A 66 -6.16 6.64 -13.25
C THR A 66 -5.08 5.65 -13.75
N GLY A 67 -4.22 6.14 -14.64
CA GLY A 67 -3.19 5.29 -15.25
C GLY A 67 -3.75 4.44 -16.38
N VAL A 68 -3.31 3.20 -16.51
CA VAL A 68 -3.73 2.28 -17.57
C VAL A 68 -5.07 1.60 -17.31
N SER A 69 -5.71 1.89 -16.18
CA SER A 69 -6.96 1.26 -15.80
C SER A 69 -8.10 1.67 -16.74
N THR A 70 -8.95 0.71 -17.12
CA THR A 70 -10.13 0.95 -17.94
C THR A 70 -11.42 1.01 -17.13
N SER A 71 -11.36 0.66 -15.86
CA SER A 71 -12.49 0.74 -14.93
C SER A 71 -11.98 0.96 -13.51
N PRO A 72 -12.80 1.56 -12.62
CA PRO A 72 -12.36 1.78 -11.24
C PRO A 72 -11.98 0.47 -10.56
N HIS A 73 -10.72 0.36 -10.17
CA HIS A 73 -10.22 -0.78 -9.40
C HIS A 73 -8.90 -0.41 -8.74
N LEU A 74 -8.57 -1.11 -7.68
CA LEU A 74 -7.31 -0.93 -6.98
C LEU A 74 -6.24 -1.84 -7.61
N HIS A 75 -5.10 -1.25 -7.92
CA HIS A 75 -3.89 -2.03 -8.18
C HIS A 75 -3.04 -1.98 -6.91
N TYR A 76 -2.83 -3.15 -6.30
CA TYR A 76 -2.15 -3.28 -5.03
C TYR A 76 -0.93 -4.19 -5.16
N GLU A 77 0.20 -3.74 -4.65
CA GLU A 77 1.45 -4.50 -4.66
C GLU A 77 2.08 -4.50 -3.28
N VAL A 78 2.66 -5.64 -2.91
CA VAL A 78 3.61 -5.73 -1.79
C VAL A 78 4.97 -6.01 -2.37
N ARG A 79 5.98 -5.28 -1.91
CA ARG A 79 7.37 -5.44 -2.35
C ARG A 79 8.30 -5.63 -1.16
N TYR A 80 9.23 -6.55 -1.34
CA TYR A 80 10.34 -6.74 -0.42
C TYR A 80 11.63 -6.43 -1.17
N ARG A 81 12.35 -5.38 -0.74
CA ARG A 81 13.60 -4.92 -1.39
C ARG A 81 13.42 -4.75 -2.90
N ASN A 82 12.32 -4.10 -3.28
CA ASN A 82 11.94 -3.81 -4.68
C ASN A 82 11.57 -5.04 -5.52
N THR A 83 11.35 -6.19 -4.91
CA THR A 83 10.88 -7.41 -5.59
C THR A 83 9.43 -7.66 -5.17
N PRO A 84 8.50 -7.86 -6.11
CA PRO A 84 7.11 -8.19 -5.77
C PRO A 84 7.03 -9.49 -4.99
N VAL A 85 6.18 -9.52 -3.96
CA VAL A 85 5.92 -10.72 -3.14
C VAL A 85 4.42 -10.93 -3.04
N ASN A 86 4.02 -12.14 -2.64
CA ASN A 86 2.60 -12.47 -2.53
C ASN A 86 1.99 -11.78 -1.30
N PRO A 87 1.01 -10.86 -1.50
CA PRO A 87 0.41 -10.12 -0.38
C PRO A 87 -0.19 -11.01 0.71
N VAL A 88 -0.72 -12.17 0.34
CA VAL A 88 -1.39 -13.06 1.30
C VAL A 88 -0.44 -13.52 2.42
N HIS A 89 0.86 -13.49 2.18
CA HIS A 89 1.86 -13.87 3.17
C HIS A 89 2.34 -12.72 4.04
N TYR A 90 1.97 -11.48 3.71
CA TYR A 90 2.52 -10.31 4.41
C TYR A 90 1.46 -9.27 4.78
N PHE A 91 1.02 -8.47 3.83
CA PHE A 91 0.16 -7.31 4.08
C PHE A 91 -1.15 -7.45 3.33
N ASP A 92 -1.93 -8.43 3.71
CA ASP A 92 -3.25 -8.69 3.13
C ASP A 92 -4.31 -7.99 3.98
N LYS A 93 -5.21 -7.26 3.32
CA LYS A 93 -6.29 -6.52 4.00
C LYS A 93 -7.23 -7.43 4.79
N ASP A 94 -7.39 -8.68 4.36
CA ASP A 94 -8.30 -9.66 4.98
C ASP A 94 -7.63 -10.47 6.08
N MET A 95 -6.37 -10.21 6.36
CA MET A 95 -5.60 -10.89 7.37
C MET A 95 -6.10 -10.52 8.77
N SER A 96 -6.19 -11.52 9.66
CA SER A 96 -6.54 -11.27 11.06
C SER A 96 -5.45 -10.44 11.75
N GLU A 97 -5.83 -9.74 12.82
CA GLU A 97 -4.86 -8.98 13.61
C GLU A 97 -3.79 -9.90 14.22
N GLU A 98 -4.18 -11.09 14.66
CA GLU A 98 -3.24 -12.07 15.21
C GLU A 98 -2.20 -12.48 14.17
N ARG A 99 -2.64 -12.79 12.96
CA ARG A 99 -1.73 -13.17 11.87
C ARG A 99 -0.81 -12.01 11.49
N TYR A 100 -1.36 -10.80 11.43
CA TYR A 100 -0.58 -9.60 11.15
C TYR A 100 0.54 -9.44 12.20
N GLN A 101 0.24 -9.57 13.48
CA GLN A 101 1.24 -9.44 14.54
C GLN A 101 2.30 -10.53 14.46
N GLU A 102 1.92 -11.76 14.12
CA GLU A 102 2.90 -12.84 13.91
C GLU A 102 3.87 -12.50 12.79
N ILE A 103 3.36 -11.98 11.68
CA ILE A 103 4.18 -11.60 10.53
C ILE A 103 5.13 -10.47 10.92
N MET A 104 4.65 -9.46 11.63
CA MET A 104 5.49 -8.36 12.08
C MET A 104 6.61 -8.85 12.99
N LYS A 105 6.34 -9.80 13.87
CA LYS A 105 7.37 -10.41 14.71
C LYS A 105 8.42 -11.15 13.88
N GLN A 106 7.99 -11.92 12.89
CA GLN A 106 8.90 -12.63 11.99
C GLN A 106 9.78 -11.67 11.19
N ILE A 107 9.19 -10.59 10.68
CA ILE A 107 9.92 -9.57 9.93
C ILE A 107 10.97 -8.92 10.83
N GLU A 108 10.61 -8.53 12.03
CA GLU A 108 11.52 -7.89 12.97
C GLU A 108 12.67 -8.82 13.36
N SER A 109 12.39 -10.11 13.60
CA SER A 109 13.42 -11.06 14.03
C SER A 109 14.35 -11.48 12.88
N SER A 110 13.89 -11.41 11.62
CA SER A 110 14.73 -11.76 10.47
C SER A 110 15.67 -10.64 10.03
N ARG A 111 15.63 -9.53 10.71
CA ARG A 111 16.35 -8.32 10.37
C ARG A 111 17.87 -8.41 10.58
N ASN A 112 18.29 -9.28 11.44
CA ASN A 112 19.70 -9.40 11.79
C ASN A 112 20.52 -10.18 10.75
#